data_4c4238971e636c47e9c47bc261345331
#
_entry.id   4c4238971e636c47e9c47bc261345331
#
_cell.length_a   1.000
_cell.length_b   1.000
_cell.length_c   1.000
_cell.angle_alpha   90.00
_cell.angle_beta   90.00
_cell.angle_gamma   90.00
#
_symmetry.space_group_name_H-M   'P 1'
#
loop_
_entity.id
_entity.type
_entity.pdbx_description
1 polymer ?
#
loop_
_entity_poly.entity_id
_entity_poly.type
_entity_poly.pdbx_seq_one_letter_code
_entity_poly.pdbx_strand_id
1 'polypeptide(L)'
;MTAQLELVLRKYDLELTPDEQVTIWDEVAFYHEVNQSYFDQDEDEALGSPQEDERLIYEIEDLVDSCITKESKTRTITFSEDQLWIIHDVLREKEELYSSTYDRYQDEDDLEVVDKEGNLIGIWGDIYKKIKEAINGQH
;
A
#
# COMPACT_ATOMS: atom_id res chain seq x y z
N MET A 1 16.30 25.87 -5.80
CA MET A 1 15.14 25.93 -4.92
C MET A 1 13.96 25.21 -5.49
N THR A 2 13.49 25.65 -6.63
CA THR A 2 12.35 25.02 -7.28
C THR A 2 12.61 23.56 -7.63
N ALA A 3 13.83 23.22 -8.06
CA ALA A 3 14.16 21.85 -8.44
C ALA A 3 14.02 20.88 -7.27
N GLN A 4 14.44 21.32 -6.07
CA GLN A 4 14.30 20.47 -4.88
C GLN A 4 12.86 20.28 -4.48
N LEU A 5 12.05 21.33 -4.58
CA LEU A 5 10.62 21.23 -4.29
C LEU A 5 9.94 20.31 -5.27
N GLU A 6 10.31 20.38 -6.54
CA GLU A 6 9.74 19.51 -7.56
C GLU A 6 10.03 18.05 -7.29
N LEU A 7 11.23 17.71 -6.84
CA LEU A 7 11.59 16.33 -6.50
C LEU A 7 10.79 15.83 -5.30
N VAL A 8 10.62 16.68 -4.29
CA VAL A 8 9.87 16.32 -3.09
C VAL A 8 8.40 16.13 -3.40
N LEU A 9 7.88 16.87 -4.39
CA LEU A 9 6.47 16.83 -4.76
C LEU A 9 6.15 15.84 -5.88
N ARG A 10 7.07 14.90 -6.16
CA ARG A 10 6.86 13.89 -7.19
C ARG A 10 5.62 13.06 -6.87
N LYS A 11 4.75 12.93 -7.86
CA LYS A 11 3.48 12.22 -7.72
C LYS A 11 3.28 11.25 -8.87
N TYR A 12 2.44 10.26 -8.62
CA TYR A 12 2.16 9.19 -9.57
C TYR A 12 0.66 8.92 -9.63
N ASP A 13 0.16 8.74 -10.83
CA ASP A 13 -1.26 8.44 -11.05
C ASP A 13 -1.43 6.94 -11.24
N LEU A 14 -2.34 6.34 -10.48
CA LEU A 14 -2.71 4.94 -10.63
C LEU A 14 -4.16 4.83 -11.02
N GLU A 15 -4.44 4.08 -12.08
CA GLU A 15 -5.83 3.77 -12.44
C GLU A 15 -6.24 2.51 -11.66
N LEU A 16 -7.22 2.66 -10.79
CA LEU A 16 -7.62 1.61 -9.86
C LEU A 16 -9.12 1.29 -10.03
N THR A 17 -9.41 0.00 -10.11
CA THR A 17 -10.80 -0.47 -10.12
C THR A 17 -11.42 -0.27 -8.74
N PRO A 18 -12.76 -0.32 -8.62
CA PRO A 18 -13.39 -0.24 -7.31
C PRO A 18 -12.87 -1.26 -6.31
N ASP A 19 -12.67 -2.50 -6.74
CA ASP A 19 -12.15 -3.54 -5.85
C ASP A 19 -10.72 -3.25 -5.41
N GLU A 20 -9.90 -2.72 -6.31
CA GLU A 20 -8.54 -2.34 -5.96
C GLU A 20 -8.52 -1.19 -4.95
N GLN A 21 -9.41 -0.23 -5.11
CA GLN A 21 -9.53 0.89 -4.17
C GLN A 21 -9.86 0.38 -2.77
N VAL A 22 -10.85 -0.49 -2.66
CA VAL A 22 -11.24 -1.06 -1.36
C VAL A 22 -10.11 -1.91 -0.79
N THR A 23 -9.44 -2.69 -1.63
CA THR A 23 -8.34 -3.54 -1.18
C THR A 23 -7.19 -2.73 -0.60
N ILE A 24 -6.83 -1.62 -1.24
CA ILE A 24 -5.78 -0.75 -0.71
C ILE A 24 -6.17 -0.23 0.67
N TRP A 25 -7.41 0.25 0.79
CA TRP A 25 -7.89 0.77 2.06
C TRP A 25 -7.83 -0.31 3.16
N ASP A 26 -8.34 -1.50 2.84
CA ASP A 26 -8.37 -2.61 3.80
C ASP A 26 -6.97 -3.04 4.23
N GLU A 27 -6.05 -3.17 3.28
CA GLU A 27 -4.70 -3.64 3.60
C GLU A 27 -3.92 -2.62 4.41
N VAL A 28 -4.05 -1.34 4.06
CA VAL A 28 -3.35 -0.28 4.79
C VAL A 28 -3.92 -0.14 6.20
N ALA A 29 -5.25 -0.20 6.35
CA ALA A 29 -5.89 -0.12 7.65
C ALA A 29 -5.49 -1.31 8.54
N PHE A 30 -5.46 -2.51 7.98
CA PHE A 30 -5.03 -3.70 8.71
C PHE A 30 -3.57 -3.59 9.16
N TYR A 31 -2.70 -3.15 8.26
CA TYR A 31 -1.29 -2.94 8.57
C TYR A 31 -1.13 -1.97 9.74
N HIS A 32 -1.89 -0.87 9.72
CA HIS A 32 -1.85 0.13 10.79
C HIS A 32 -2.27 -0.50 12.13
N GLU A 33 -3.33 -1.30 12.10
CA GLU A 33 -3.86 -1.93 13.31
C GLU A 33 -2.88 -2.94 13.91
N VAL A 34 -2.31 -3.83 13.08
CA VAL A 34 -1.43 -4.88 13.59
C VAL A 34 -0.05 -4.37 13.98
N ASN A 35 0.33 -3.17 13.55
CA ASN A 35 1.63 -2.58 13.87
C ASN A 35 1.49 -1.41 14.84
N GLN A 36 0.43 -1.37 15.64
CA GLN A 36 0.15 -0.28 16.55
C GLN A 36 1.32 0.00 17.51
N SER A 37 1.99 -1.05 17.97
CA SER A 37 3.12 -0.87 18.87
C SER A 37 4.28 -0.10 18.23
N TYR A 38 4.50 -0.28 16.94
CA TYR A 38 5.50 0.50 16.22
C TYR A 38 5.10 1.98 16.16
N PHE A 39 3.83 2.24 15.83
CA PHE A 39 3.36 3.61 15.67
C PHE A 39 3.25 4.36 16.99
N ASP A 40 3.18 3.64 18.10
CA ASP A 40 3.12 4.23 19.43
C ASP A 40 4.49 4.52 20.02
N GLN A 41 5.59 4.14 19.33
CA GLN A 41 6.94 4.40 19.83
C GLN A 41 7.30 5.88 19.70
N ASP A 42 8.13 6.33 20.65
CA ASP A 42 8.72 7.67 20.55
C ASP A 42 9.76 7.68 19.45
N GLU A 43 9.92 8.82 18.78
CA GLU A 43 10.89 8.96 17.71
C GLU A 43 12.32 8.61 18.16
N ASP A 44 12.67 8.94 19.41
CA ASP A 44 13.99 8.69 19.94
C ASP A 44 14.29 7.19 20.11
N GLU A 45 13.25 6.37 20.25
CA GLU A 45 13.40 4.94 20.50
C GLU A 45 13.25 4.11 19.24
N ALA A 46 12.59 4.65 18.22
CA ALA A 46 12.24 3.91 17.03
C ALA A 46 13.36 3.92 16.00
N LEU A 47 13.44 2.82 15.24
CA LEU A 47 14.23 2.79 14.01
C LEU A 47 13.29 3.23 12.89
N GLY A 48 13.49 4.43 12.38
CA GLY A 48 12.62 5.00 11.37
C GLY A 48 11.79 6.14 11.94
N SER A 49 10.69 6.45 11.28
CA SER A 49 9.82 7.57 11.65
C SER A 49 8.38 7.12 11.79
N PRO A 50 8.01 6.54 12.96
CA PRO A 50 6.65 6.06 13.16
C PRO A 50 5.58 7.13 12.92
N GLN A 51 5.83 8.36 13.39
CA GLN A 51 4.85 9.44 13.24
C GLN A 51 4.67 9.84 11.78
N GLU A 52 5.76 9.86 11.02
CA GLU A 52 5.70 10.18 9.59
C GLU A 52 4.97 9.09 8.82
N ASP A 53 5.28 7.83 9.13
CA ASP A 53 4.64 6.69 8.48
C ASP A 53 3.14 6.68 8.79
N GLU A 54 2.76 6.96 10.03
CA GLU A 54 1.36 7.00 10.41
C GLU A 54 0.62 8.13 9.69
N ARG A 55 1.26 9.28 9.55
CA ARG A 55 0.69 10.40 8.80
C ARG A 55 0.42 10.01 7.35
N LEU A 56 1.36 9.32 6.73
CA LEU A 56 1.20 8.84 5.36
C LEU A 56 0.05 7.85 5.25
N ILE A 57 -0.10 6.97 6.23
CA ILE A 57 -1.20 6.00 6.26
C ILE A 57 -2.54 6.72 6.30
N TYR A 58 -2.68 7.72 7.15
CA TYR A 58 -3.93 8.48 7.22
C TYR A 58 -4.20 9.23 5.92
N GLU A 59 -3.16 9.76 5.27
CA GLU A 59 -3.33 10.41 3.97
C GLU A 59 -3.83 9.44 2.91
N ILE A 60 -3.28 8.23 2.89
CA ILE A 60 -3.71 7.20 1.93
C ILE A 60 -5.17 6.82 2.20
N GLU A 61 -5.52 6.59 3.46
CA GLU A 61 -6.89 6.24 3.82
C GLU A 61 -7.87 7.32 3.39
N ASP A 62 -7.54 8.59 3.62
CA ASP A 62 -8.40 9.71 3.22
C ASP A 62 -8.57 9.80 1.71
N LEU A 63 -7.48 9.63 0.96
CA LEU A 63 -7.53 9.68 -0.50
C LEU A 63 -8.45 8.60 -1.05
N VAL A 64 -8.28 7.38 -0.57
CA VAL A 64 -9.04 6.24 -1.08
C VAL A 64 -10.49 6.29 -0.58
N ASP A 65 -10.68 6.63 0.69
CA ASP A 65 -12.03 6.71 1.27
C ASP A 65 -12.89 7.74 0.54
N SER A 66 -12.31 8.87 0.16
CA SER A 66 -13.04 9.89 -0.57
C SER A 66 -13.53 9.38 -1.93
N CYS A 67 -12.86 8.37 -2.49
CA CYS A 67 -13.28 7.75 -3.74
C CYS A 67 -14.31 6.65 -3.50
N ILE A 68 -14.09 5.83 -2.47
CA ILE A 68 -14.99 4.71 -2.15
C ILE A 68 -16.40 5.20 -1.80
N THR A 69 -16.49 6.33 -1.09
CA THR A 69 -17.80 6.88 -0.68
C THR A 69 -18.58 7.50 -1.82
N LYS A 70 -17.97 7.66 -2.98
CA LYS A 70 -18.63 8.17 -4.18
C LYS A 70 -19.17 6.99 -4.98
N GLU A 71 -19.61 7.28 -6.22
CA GLU A 71 -20.05 6.24 -7.12
C GLU A 71 -18.93 5.22 -7.35
N SER A 72 -19.29 3.93 -7.28
CA SER A 72 -18.33 2.84 -7.50
C SER A 72 -17.93 2.77 -8.97
N LYS A 73 -16.71 3.14 -9.27
CA LYS A 73 -16.16 3.10 -10.63
C LYS A 73 -14.65 3.15 -10.61
N THR A 74 -14.04 2.76 -11.71
CA THR A 74 -12.59 2.91 -11.91
C THR A 74 -12.21 4.37 -11.86
N ARG A 75 -11.16 4.69 -11.13
CA ARG A 75 -10.68 6.07 -10.97
C ARG A 75 -9.18 6.12 -11.03
N THR A 76 -8.69 7.28 -11.45
CA THR A 76 -7.25 7.57 -11.33
C THR A 76 -7.06 8.30 -10.01
N ILE A 77 -6.22 7.74 -9.14
CA ILE A 77 -5.87 8.34 -7.86
C ILE A 77 -4.41 8.74 -7.90
N THR A 78 -4.13 9.96 -7.49
CA THR A 78 -2.76 10.48 -7.48
C THR A 78 -2.16 10.34 -6.09
N PHE A 79 -1.05 9.61 -6.01
CA PHE A 79 -0.33 9.39 -4.76
C PHE A 79 1.04 10.07 -4.83
N SER A 80 1.54 10.51 -3.68
CA SER A 80 2.95 10.91 -3.60
C SER A 80 3.84 9.67 -3.64
N GLU A 81 5.13 9.88 -3.93
CA GLU A 81 6.08 8.77 -3.93
C GLU A 81 6.12 8.09 -2.57
N ASP A 82 6.15 8.87 -1.49
CA ASP A 82 6.18 8.32 -0.14
C ASP A 82 4.93 7.49 0.18
N GLN A 83 3.77 7.96 -0.26
CA GLN A 83 2.53 7.19 -0.09
C GLN A 83 2.59 5.87 -0.85
N LEU A 84 3.10 5.88 -2.07
CA LEU A 84 3.24 4.63 -2.85
C LEU A 84 4.18 3.65 -2.19
N TRP A 85 5.27 4.13 -1.61
CA TRP A 85 6.19 3.23 -0.90
C TRP A 85 5.55 2.59 0.31
N ILE A 86 4.66 3.30 1.01
CA ILE A 86 3.91 2.69 2.12
C ILE A 86 3.04 1.55 1.61
N ILE A 87 2.26 1.78 0.55
CA ILE A 87 1.40 0.74 -0.02
C ILE A 87 2.25 -0.43 -0.52
N HIS A 88 3.36 -0.13 -1.19
CA HIS A 88 4.30 -1.14 -1.68
C HIS A 88 4.77 -2.03 -0.54
N ASP A 89 5.20 -1.43 0.56
CA ASP A 89 5.76 -2.17 1.69
C ASP A 89 4.69 -3.01 2.40
N VAL A 90 3.47 -2.49 2.50
CA VAL A 90 2.34 -3.26 3.06
C VAL A 90 2.10 -4.53 2.24
N LEU A 91 2.09 -4.40 0.92
CA LEU A 91 1.88 -5.56 0.04
C LEU A 91 3.07 -6.51 0.05
N ARG A 92 4.28 -5.97 0.13
CA ARG A 92 5.49 -6.82 0.23
C ARG A 92 5.48 -7.65 1.51
N GLU A 93 5.08 -7.05 2.63
CA GLU A 93 4.98 -7.82 3.87
C GLU A 93 3.94 -8.92 3.78
N LYS A 94 2.82 -8.64 3.12
CA LYS A 94 1.80 -9.66 2.88
C LYS A 94 2.37 -10.80 2.04
N GLU A 95 3.10 -10.46 0.98
CA GLU A 95 3.74 -11.46 0.12
C GLU A 95 4.70 -12.34 0.93
N GLU A 96 5.55 -11.73 1.74
CA GLU A 96 6.52 -12.46 2.55
C GLU A 96 5.85 -13.38 3.56
N LEU A 97 4.81 -12.89 4.21
CA LEU A 97 4.08 -13.68 5.20
C LEU A 97 3.45 -14.92 4.58
N TYR A 98 2.71 -14.74 3.49
CA TYR A 98 2.01 -15.85 2.86
C TYR A 98 2.97 -16.77 2.11
N SER A 99 4.06 -16.23 1.58
CA SER A 99 5.08 -17.00 0.90
C SER A 99 5.78 -17.95 1.87
N SER A 100 6.12 -17.50 3.08
CA SER A 100 6.83 -18.30 4.07
C SER A 100 5.92 -19.32 4.75
N THR A 101 4.60 -19.20 4.62
CA THR A 101 3.63 -20.05 5.29
C THR A 101 2.57 -20.58 4.32
N TYR A 102 2.98 -20.82 3.08
CA TYR A 102 2.07 -21.13 1.98
C TYR A 102 1.07 -22.25 2.32
N ASP A 103 1.52 -23.32 2.95
CA ASP A 103 0.67 -24.46 3.26
C ASP A 103 -0.21 -24.25 4.50
N ARG A 104 0.05 -23.22 5.29
CA ARG A 104 -0.66 -23.00 6.56
C ARG A 104 -1.64 -21.85 6.50
N TYR A 105 -1.27 -20.77 5.81
CA TYR A 105 -2.06 -19.54 5.81
C TYR A 105 -2.54 -19.24 4.41
N GLN A 106 -3.75 -19.65 4.14
CA GLN A 106 -4.48 -19.18 2.99
C GLN A 106 -5.55 -18.23 3.49
N ASP A 107 -6.08 -17.41 2.60
CA ASP A 107 -7.14 -16.49 2.95
C ASP A 107 -8.35 -17.28 3.46
N GLU A 108 -9.12 -16.68 4.39
CA GLU A 108 -10.28 -17.33 4.99
C GLU A 108 -11.33 -17.78 3.96
N ASP A 109 -11.37 -17.10 2.82
CA ASP A 109 -12.29 -17.44 1.73
C ASP A 109 -11.68 -18.46 0.76
N ASP A 110 -10.62 -19.14 1.16
CA ASP A 110 -9.87 -20.10 0.35
C ASP A 110 -9.26 -19.49 -0.91
N LEU A 111 -9.07 -18.16 -0.91
CA LEU A 111 -8.38 -17.48 -1.99
C LEU A 111 -6.88 -17.59 -1.79
N GLU A 112 -6.19 -17.93 -2.86
CA GLU A 112 -4.73 -17.92 -2.81
C GLU A 112 -4.23 -16.49 -2.88
N VAL A 113 -3.32 -16.13 -1.99
CA VAL A 113 -2.71 -14.80 -1.94
C VAL A 113 -1.41 -14.79 -2.70
N VAL A 114 -0.66 -15.90 -2.65
CA VAL A 114 0.60 -16.06 -3.39
C VAL A 114 0.54 -17.36 -4.18
N ASP A 115 1.34 -17.41 -5.25
CA ASP A 115 1.51 -18.64 -6.01
C ASP A 115 2.55 -19.54 -5.33
N LYS A 116 2.86 -20.68 -5.95
CA LYS A 116 3.81 -21.64 -5.38
C LYS A 116 5.24 -21.08 -5.29
N GLU A 117 5.53 -20.05 -6.06
CA GLU A 117 6.84 -19.42 -6.06
C GLU A 117 6.91 -18.26 -5.07
N GLY A 118 5.82 -17.96 -4.37
CA GLY A 118 5.78 -16.93 -3.35
C GLY A 118 5.47 -15.54 -3.86
N ASN A 119 4.94 -15.41 -5.06
CA ASN A 119 4.59 -14.11 -5.63
C ASN A 119 3.11 -13.81 -5.41
N LEU A 120 2.80 -12.57 -5.04
CA LEU A 120 1.41 -12.13 -4.90
C LEU A 120 0.65 -12.34 -6.21
N ILE A 121 -0.55 -12.85 -6.10
CA ILE A 121 -1.45 -13.06 -7.23
C ILE A 121 -2.81 -12.41 -6.94
N GLY A 122 -3.72 -12.47 -7.92
CA GLY A 122 -5.03 -11.89 -7.78
C GLY A 122 -4.97 -10.37 -7.70
N ILE A 123 -5.92 -9.80 -6.99
CA ILE A 123 -6.02 -8.34 -6.88
C ILE A 123 -4.79 -7.72 -6.21
N TRP A 124 -4.21 -8.41 -5.23
CA TRP A 124 -3.00 -7.93 -4.55
C TRP A 124 -1.82 -7.86 -5.50
N GLY A 125 -1.66 -8.87 -6.35
CA GLY A 125 -0.62 -8.89 -7.37
C GLY A 125 -0.80 -7.80 -8.40
N ASP A 126 -2.04 -7.54 -8.80
CA ASP A 126 -2.35 -6.49 -9.76
C ASP A 126 -1.99 -5.11 -9.23
N ILE A 127 -2.34 -4.84 -7.97
CA ILE A 127 -2.02 -3.56 -7.34
C ILE A 127 -0.49 -3.41 -7.19
N TYR A 128 0.16 -4.45 -6.71
CA TYR A 128 1.60 -4.44 -6.50
C TYR A 128 2.35 -4.16 -7.81
N LYS A 129 1.91 -4.79 -8.90
CA LYS A 129 2.48 -4.58 -10.21
C LYS A 129 2.31 -3.14 -10.67
N LYS A 130 1.12 -2.58 -10.49
CA LYS A 130 0.85 -1.18 -10.86
C LYS A 130 1.77 -0.21 -10.15
N ILE A 131 1.99 -0.44 -8.86
CA ILE A 131 2.87 0.41 -8.05
C ILE A 131 4.31 0.31 -8.54
N LYS A 132 4.80 -0.91 -8.76
CA LYS A 132 6.17 -1.10 -9.22
C LYS A 132 6.39 -0.49 -10.59
N GLU A 133 5.43 -0.63 -11.50
CA GLU A 133 5.53 -0.03 -12.82
C GLU A 133 5.51 1.49 -12.75
N ALA A 134 4.68 2.06 -11.88
CA ALA A 134 4.61 3.51 -11.71
C ALA A 134 5.95 4.06 -11.23
N ILE A 135 6.52 3.45 -10.20
CA ILE A 135 7.77 3.94 -9.61
C ILE A 135 8.95 3.71 -10.57
N ASN A 136 9.02 2.54 -11.18
CA ASN A 136 10.15 2.17 -12.04
C ASN A 136 10.02 2.68 -13.47
N GLY A 137 8.81 2.96 -13.90
CA GLY A 137 8.55 3.42 -15.26
C GLY A 137 8.73 4.90 -15.48
N GLN A 138 9.03 5.64 -14.44
CA GLN A 138 9.25 7.08 -14.52
C GLN A 138 10.69 7.35 -14.93
N HIS A 139 10.88 7.79 -16.11
CA HIS A 139 12.22 8.07 -16.65
C HIS A 139 12.41 9.52 -16.97
#